data_23d13c50e8399378243af2e2d894d27b
#
_entry.id   23d13c50e8399378243af2e2d894d27b
#
_cell.length_a   1.000
_cell.length_b   1.000
_cell.length_c   1.000
_cell.angle_alpha   90.00
_cell.angle_beta   90.00
_cell.angle_gamma   90.00
#
_symmetry.space_group_name_H-M   'P 1'
#
loop_
_entity.id
_entity.type
_entity.pdbx_description
1 polymer ?
#
loop_
_entity_poly.entity_id
_entity_poly.type
_entity_poly.pdbx_seq_one_letter_code
_entity_poly.pdbx_strand_id
1 'polypeptide(L)' 'MQQVKSSLIKSIGYNPLTEQLSVVLHTSPSTVFNYDGVSRATVNNFTNATSKGQFFNSKIRGRFPTSKSVI' A
#
# COMPACT_ATOMS: atom_id res chain seq x y z
N MET A 1 0.08 1.40 -11.45
CA MET A 1 -0.09 1.82 -10.04
C MET A 1 -0.36 3.32 -9.99
N GLN A 2 -1.14 3.76 -9.06
CA GLN A 2 -1.50 5.17 -8.90
C GLN A 2 -0.50 5.88 -8.01
N GLN A 3 0.00 7.03 -8.46
CA GLN A 3 0.87 7.87 -7.66
C GLN A 3 0.04 8.66 -6.64
N VAL A 4 0.60 8.85 -5.45
CA VAL A 4 -0.07 9.57 -4.36
C VAL A 4 0.85 10.65 -3.80
N LYS A 5 0.24 11.70 -3.24
CA LYS A 5 0.98 12.75 -2.54
C LYS A 5 1.26 12.30 -1.11
N SER A 6 2.46 11.81 -0.85
CA SER A 6 2.88 11.39 0.48
C SER A 6 4.40 11.48 0.55
N SER A 7 4.92 11.85 1.71
CA SER A 7 6.36 11.86 1.95
C SER A 7 6.92 10.44 2.07
N LEU A 8 6.10 9.46 2.43
CA LEU A 8 6.51 8.07 2.60
C LEU A 8 6.18 7.22 1.37
N ILE A 9 4.98 7.36 0.81
CA ILE A 9 4.42 6.46 -0.18
C ILE A 9 4.51 7.10 -1.57
N LYS A 10 5.14 6.39 -2.51
CA LYS A 10 5.30 6.83 -3.89
C LYS A 10 4.10 6.45 -4.74
N SER A 11 3.63 5.20 -4.64
CA SER A 11 2.50 4.72 -5.43
C SER A 11 1.78 3.58 -4.74
N ILE A 12 0.51 3.38 -5.13
CA ILE A 12 -0.37 2.36 -4.58
C ILE A 12 -1.07 1.66 -5.74
N GLY A 13 -1.16 0.32 -5.67
CA GLY A 13 -1.95 -0.48 -6.59
C GLY A 13 -2.79 -1.48 -5.81
N TYR A 14 -3.92 -1.89 -6.38
CA TYR A 14 -4.80 -2.86 -5.73
C TYR A 14 -5.43 -3.78 -6.77
N ASN A 15 -5.42 -5.08 -6.47
CA ASN A 15 -6.11 -6.07 -7.28
C ASN A 15 -7.32 -6.59 -6.48
N PRO A 16 -8.55 -6.17 -6.85
CA PRO A 16 -9.76 -6.56 -6.11
C PRO A 16 -10.09 -8.06 -6.25
N LEU A 17 -9.58 -8.72 -7.29
CA LEU A 17 -9.85 -10.15 -7.48
C LEU A 17 -9.06 -11.00 -6.49
N THR A 18 -7.85 -10.58 -6.15
CA THR A 18 -6.99 -11.30 -5.21
C THR A 18 -6.92 -10.63 -3.85
N GLU A 19 -7.51 -9.45 -3.70
CA GLU A 19 -7.43 -8.60 -2.51
C GLU A 19 -5.98 -8.29 -2.13
N GLN A 20 -5.10 -8.16 -3.13
CA GLN A 20 -3.70 -7.83 -2.92
C GLN A 20 -3.48 -6.33 -3.10
N LEU A 21 -2.99 -5.68 -2.05
CA LEU A 21 -2.56 -4.29 -2.08
C LEU A 21 -1.06 -4.24 -2.36
N SER A 22 -0.65 -3.37 -3.27
CA SER A 22 0.76 -3.17 -3.59
C SER A 22 1.15 -1.72 -3.29
N VAL A 23 2.28 -1.54 -2.60
CA VAL A 23 2.74 -0.22 -2.17
C VAL A 23 4.21 -0.07 -2.54
N VAL A 24 4.56 1.07 -3.13
CA VAL A 24 5.95 1.45 -3.37
C VAL A 24 6.27 2.65 -2.48
N LEU A 25 7.38 2.58 -1.76
CA LEU A 25 7.85 3.64 -0.88
C LEU A 25 8.92 4.48 -1.57
N HIS A 26 9.01 5.78 -1.21
CA HIS A 26 10.05 6.66 -1.74
C HIS A 26 11.45 6.18 -1.34
N THR A 27 11.59 5.57 -0.17
CA THR A 27 12.88 5.06 0.32
C THR A 27 13.32 3.77 -0.38
N SER A 28 12.40 3.08 -1.06
CA SER A 28 12.68 1.83 -1.77
C SER A 28 11.93 1.83 -3.10
N PRO A 29 12.28 2.73 -4.05
CA PRO A 29 11.49 2.94 -5.26
C PRO A 29 11.50 1.76 -6.24
N SER A 30 12.42 0.81 -6.06
CA SER A 30 12.50 -0.38 -6.91
C SER A 30 11.85 -1.61 -6.28
N THR A 31 11.24 -1.47 -5.10
CA THR A 31 10.61 -2.58 -4.39
C THR A 31 9.11 -2.35 -4.29
N VAL A 32 8.34 -3.38 -4.63
CA VAL A 32 6.90 -3.40 -4.42
C VAL A 32 6.62 -4.27 -3.19
N PHE A 33 5.97 -3.69 -2.19
CA PHE A 33 5.50 -4.44 -1.03
C PHE A 33 4.06 -4.86 -1.28
N ASN A 34 3.81 -6.17 -1.27
CA ASN A 34 2.49 -6.74 -1.52
C ASN A 34 1.88 -7.22 -0.22
N TYR A 35 0.63 -6.83 0.04
CA TYR A 35 -0.12 -7.20 1.24
C TYR A 35 -1.36 -7.98 0.82
N ASP A 36 -1.51 -9.20 1.34
CA ASP A 36 -2.60 -10.09 0.96
C ASP A 36 -3.78 -9.99 1.93
N GLY A 37 -4.99 -10.17 1.40
CA GLY A 37 -6.21 -10.17 2.20
C GLY A 37 -6.69 -8.79 2.60
N VAL A 38 -6.30 -7.75 1.86
CA VAL A 38 -6.71 -6.38 2.13
C VAL A 38 -8.05 -6.12 1.44
N SER A 39 -9.09 -5.80 2.21
CA SER A 39 -10.41 -5.54 1.66
C SER A 39 -10.44 -4.21 0.90
N ARG A 40 -11.38 -4.09 -0.04
CA ARG A 40 -11.61 -2.84 -0.78
C ARG A 40 -11.92 -1.68 0.18
N ALA A 41 -12.67 -1.92 1.26
CA ALA A 41 -12.98 -0.89 2.25
C ALA A 41 -11.71 -0.34 2.90
N THR A 42 -10.77 -1.22 3.25
CA THR A 42 -9.49 -0.81 3.81
C THR A 42 -8.68 0.01 2.81
N VAL A 43 -8.66 -0.41 1.54
CA VAL A 43 -7.96 0.33 0.48
C VAL A 43 -8.59 1.71 0.27
N ASN A 44 -9.92 1.80 0.28
CA ASN A 44 -10.61 3.09 0.16
C ASN A 44 -10.25 4.01 1.32
N ASN A 45 -10.22 3.50 2.54
CA ASN A 45 -9.82 4.28 3.72
C ASN A 45 -8.37 4.75 3.60
N PHE A 46 -7.50 3.90 3.08
CA PHE A 46 -6.08 4.21 2.87
C PHE A 46 -5.92 5.34 1.85
N THR A 47 -6.56 5.22 0.69
CA THR A 47 -6.42 6.21 -0.39
C THR A 47 -7.07 7.55 -0.03
N ASN A 48 -8.05 7.54 0.88
CA ASN A 48 -8.73 8.75 1.35
C ASN A 48 -8.14 9.30 2.65
N ALA A 49 -7.13 8.63 3.23
CA ALA A 49 -6.53 9.09 4.48
C ALA A 49 -5.85 10.43 4.30
N THR A 50 -5.99 11.32 5.30
CA THR A 50 -5.32 12.61 5.33
C THR A 50 -3.80 12.42 5.34
N SER A 51 -3.32 11.47 6.15
CA SER A 51 -1.92 11.07 6.15
C SER A 51 -1.82 9.61 5.75
N LYS A 52 -1.43 9.37 4.49
CA LYS A 52 -1.30 8.00 3.96
C LYS A 52 -0.16 7.25 4.64
N GLY A 53 0.93 7.96 4.97
CA GLY A 53 2.05 7.36 5.69
C GLY A 53 1.66 6.85 7.06
N GLN A 54 0.91 7.63 7.83
CA GLN A 54 0.42 7.21 9.15
C GLN A 54 -0.55 6.04 9.04
N PHE A 55 -1.48 6.10 8.08
CA PHE A 55 -2.42 5.00 7.86
C PHE A 55 -1.67 3.72 7.51
N PHE A 56 -0.71 3.81 6.60
CA PHE A 56 0.10 2.66 6.20
C PHE A 56 0.81 2.03 7.41
N ASN A 57 1.48 2.84 8.21
CA ASN A 57 2.22 2.33 9.37
C ASN A 57 1.32 1.74 10.44
N SER A 58 0.11 2.30 10.62
CA SER A 58 -0.80 1.90 11.70
C SER A 58 -1.74 0.77 11.32
N LYS A 59 -2.19 0.73 10.05
CA LYS A 59 -3.29 -0.15 9.62
C LYS A 59 -2.88 -1.20 8.60
N ILE A 60 -1.77 -1.01 7.90
CA ILE A 60 -1.34 -1.91 6.82
C ILE A 60 -0.08 -2.68 7.21
N ARG A 61 0.96 -1.96 7.59
CA ARG A 61 2.26 -2.54 7.89
C ARG A 61 2.17 -3.45 9.11
N GLY A 62 2.59 -4.71 8.95
CA GLY A 62 2.54 -5.69 10.02
C GLY A 62 1.15 -6.23 10.34
N ARG A 63 0.13 -5.85 9.55
CA ARG A 63 -1.26 -6.29 9.76
C ARG A 63 -1.70 -7.37 8.78
N PHE A 64 -0.97 -7.55 7.69
CA PHE A 64 -1.31 -8.49 6.63
C PHE A 64 -0.08 -9.27 6.22
N PRO A 65 -0.25 -10.50 5.67
CA PRO A 65 0.86 -11.23 5.06
C PRO A 65 1.51 -10.36 3.99
N THR A 66 2.84 -10.29 4.02
CA THR A 66 3.61 -9.38 3.16
C THR A 66 4.60 -10.16 2.30
N SER A 67 4.69 -9.81 1.03
CA SER A 67 5.74 -10.27 0.14
C SER A 67 6.35 -9.09 -0.60
N LYS A 68 7.54 -9.27 -1.16
CA LYS A 68 8.26 -8.22 -1.87
C LYS A 68 8.50 -8.66 -3.31
N SER A 69 8.34 -7.70 -4.23
CA SER A 69 8.67 -7.89 -5.65
C SER A 69 9.59 -6.76 -6.08
N VAL A 70 10.42 -7.02 -7.08
CA VAL A 70 11.30 -6.00 -7.67
C VAL A 70 10.62 -5.45 -8.92
N ILE A 71 10.65 -4.15 -9.09
CA ILE A 71 10.13 -3.50 -10.28
C ILE A 71 11.11 -3.70 -11.46
#